data_db3956d27f651931e4ae012cb49daf16
#
_entry.id   db3956d27f651931e4ae012cb49daf16
#
_cell.length_a   1.000
_cell.length_b   1.000
_cell.length_c   1.000
_cell.angle_alpha   90.00
_cell.angle_beta   90.00
_cell.angle_gamma   90.00
#
_symmetry.space_group_name_H-M   'P 1'
#
loop_
_entity.id
_entity.type
_entity.pdbx_description
1 polymer ?
#
loop_
_entity_poly.entity_id
_entity_poly.type
_entity_poly.pdbx_seq_one_letter_code
_entity_poly.pdbx_strand_id
1 'polypeptide(L)'
;GAVEDLQNTSDVKEVTTKELSQSEQDIINVKNTTTFIKPIEGIISSKYGQRDTATGRVPKNHTGTDIAANLGTKIKSATDGEVVLASEEGDYGKHLKIQIGEVSIIYAHCNNLYVKQGDKVTQGQEIAEVGSTGNSTGPHLHFEIRISERTVDPQSILEL
;
A
#
# COMPACT_ATOMS: atom_id res chain seq x y z
N GLY A 1 13.09 -40.68 15.43
CA GLY A 1 14.37 -40.11 15.74
C GLY A 1 14.49 -38.68 15.21
N ALA A 2 15.65 -38.11 15.37
CA ALA A 2 15.91 -36.73 14.94
C ALA A 2 15.64 -36.52 13.45
N VAL A 3 15.91 -37.51 12.63
CA VAL A 3 15.67 -37.44 11.19
C VAL A 3 14.19 -37.36 10.87
N GLU A 4 13.39 -38.13 11.59
CA GLU A 4 11.94 -38.08 11.40
C GLU A 4 11.34 -36.74 11.80
N ASP A 5 11.82 -36.14 12.87
CA ASP A 5 11.38 -34.84 13.34
C ASP A 5 11.71 -33.74 12.32
N LEU A 6 12.92 -33.81 11.76
CA LEU A 6 13.32 -32.86 10.71
C LEU A 6 12.49 -33.02 9.45
N GLN A 7 12.18 -34.25 9.09
CA GLN A 7 11.37 -34.58 7.92
C GLN A 7 9.94 -34.07 8.09
N ASN A 8 9.36 -34.29 9.26
CA ASN A 8 8.02 -33.79 9.57
C ASN A 8 7.95 -32.30 9.54
N THR A 9 8.96 -31.60 10.03
CA THR A 9 9.02 -30.15 9.98
C THR A 9 9.07 -29.64 8.53
N SER A 10 9.85 -30.29 7.68
CA SER A 10 9.94 -29.96 6.26
C SER A 10 8.61 -30.17 5.55
N ASP A 11 7.94 -31.29 5.83
CA ASP A 11 6.65 -31.62 5.22
C ASP A 11 5.57 -30.57 5.60
N VAL A 12 5.50 -30.18 6.86
CA VAL A 12 4.57 -29.16 7.33
C VAL A 12 4.82 -27.83 6.65
N LYS A 13 6.07 -27.42 6.53
CA LYS A 13 6.46 -26.19 5.87
C LYS A 13 6.09 -26.23 4.38
N GLU A 14 6.32 -27.33 3.72
CA GLU A 14 6.00 -27.50 2.31
C GLU A 14 4.50 -27.45 2.06
N VAL A 15 3.71 -28.14 2.87
CA VAL A 15 2.25 -28.13 2.77
C VAL A 15 1.71 -26.71 2.97
N THR A 16 2.21 -25.98 3.97
CA THR A 16 1.81 -24.59 4.20
C THR A 16 2.10 -23.72 2.99
N THR A 17 3.26 -23.87 2.37
CA THR A 17 3.64 -23.12 1.17
C THR A 17 2.70 -23.40 0.00
N LYS A 18 2.31 -24.67 -0.19
CA LYS A 18 1.41 -25.07 -1.26
C LYS A 18 -0.01 -24.54 -1.09
N GLU A 19 -0.43 -24.33 0.16
CA GLU A 19 -1.78 -23.88 0.47
C GLU A 19 -1.93 -22.36 0.48
N LEU A 20 -0.84 -21.60 0.36
CA LEU A 20 -0.89 -20.15 0.36
C LEU A 20 -1.61 -19.65 -0.89
N SER A 21 -2.55 -18.73 -0.69
CA SER A 21 -3.20 -18.01 -1.78
C SER A 21 -2.20 -17.09 -2.47
N GLN A 22 -2.55 -16.61 -3.66
CA GLN A 22 -1.73 -15.62 -4.36
C GLN A 22 -1.53 -14.36 -3.50
N SER A 23 -2.59 -13.91 -2.83
CA SER A 23 -2.53 -12.74 -1.95
C SER A 23 -1.53 -12.94 -0.81
N GLU A 24 -1.54 -14.10 -0.18
CA GLU A 24 -0.61 -14.41 0.91
C GLU A 24 0.83 -14.49 0.41
N GLN A 25 1.05 -15.07 -0.76
CA GLN A 25 2.36 -15.12 -1.39
C GLN A 25 2.86 -13.72 -1.73
N ASP A 26 1.99 -12.85 -2.23
CA ASP A 26 2.32 -11.46 -2.57
C ASP A 26 2.76 -10.69 -1.32
N ILE A 27 2.06 -10.84 -0.22
CA ILE A 27 2.40 -10.21 1.06
C ILE A 27 3.82 -10.63 1.50
N ILE A 28 4.10 -11.93 1.45
CA ILE A 28 5.42 -12.46 1.82
C ILE A 28 6.50 -11.89 0.92
N ASN A 29 6.27 -11.87 -0.39
CA ASN A 29 7.24 -11.38 -1.35
C ASN A 29 7.52 -9.89 -1.16
N VAL A 30 6.49 -9.09 -0.94
CA VAL A 30 6.66 -7.65 -0.68
C VAL A 30 7.48 -7.42 0.58
N LYS A 31 7.15 -8.11 1.67
CA LYS A 31 7.87 -7.97 2.95
C LYS A 31 9.32 -8.42 2.86
N ASN A 32 9.60 -9.42 2.05
CA ASN A 32 10.96 -9.96 1.89
C ASN A 32 11.85 -9.09 0.99
N THR A 33 11.27 -8.32 0.08
CA THR A 33 12.02 -7.58 -0.93
C THR A 33 12.08 -6.08 -0.67
N THR A 34 11.22 -5.54 0.18
CA THR A 34 11.06 -4.09 0.33
C THR A 34 10.88 -3.71 1.80
N THR A 35 11.61 -2.70 2.24
CA THR A 35 11.49 -2.13 3.58
C THR A 35 10.65 -0.87 3.52
N PHE A 36 9.66 -0.76 4.41
CA PHE A 36 8.70 0.33 4.43
C PHE A 36 8.76 1.12 5.73
N ILE A 37 8.43 2.42 5.64
CA ILE A 37 8.10 3.26 6.81
C ILE A 37 6.70 3.83 6.62
N LYS A 38 6.09 4.32 7.69
CA LYS A 38 4.80 5.02 7.61
C LYS A 38 4.91 6.24 6.71
N PRO A 39 3.97 6.42 5.76
CA PRO A 39 3.97 7.63 4.93
C PRO A 39 3.48 8.87 5.68
N ILE A 40 2.55 8.71 6.62
CA ILE A 40 2.02 9.79 7.48
C ILE A 40 1.61 9.22 8.83
N GLU A 41 1.48 10.10 9.83
CA GLU A 41 0.79 9.79 11.07
C GLU A 41 -0.67 10.18 10.91
N GLY A 42 -1.58 9.32 11.32
CA GLY A 42 -3.00 9.57 11.19
C GLY A 42 -3.83 8.41 11.70
N ILE A 43 -5.12 8.47 11.42
CA ILE A 43 -6.09 7.47 11.87
C ILE A 43 -6.59 6.69 10.67
N ILE A 44 -6.58 5.36 10.75
CA ILE A 44 -7.15 4.53 9.69
C ILE A 44 -8.65 4.78 9.60
N SER A 45 -9.10 5.34 8.50
CA SER A 45 -10.51 5.64 8.26
C SER A 45 -11.20 4.61 7.38
N SER A 46 -10.46 3.87 6.58
CA SER A 46 -10.99 2.80 5.74
C SER A 46 -9.91 1.78 5.47
N LYS A 47 -10.20 0.52 5.75
CA LYS A 47 -9.25 -0.57 5.60
C LYS A 47 -9.28 -1.17 4.21
N TYR A 48 -8.20 -1.85 3.85
CA TYR A 48 -8.11 -2.63 2.61
C TYR A 48 -9.15 -3.75 2.61
N GLY A 49 -9.65 -4.05 1.42
CA GLY A 49 -10.54 -5.17 1.20
C GLY A 49 -12.00 -4.76 1.12
N GLN A 50 -12.88 -5.68 1.47
CA GLN A 50 -14.30 -5.49 1.33
C GLN A 50 -14.82 -4.50 2.36
N ARG A 51 -15.53 -3.46 1.90
CA ARG A 51 -16.12 -2.46 2.77
C ARG A 51 -17.35 -3.02 3.50
N ASP A 52 -17.68 -2.40 4.64
CA ASP A 52 -18.81 -2.76 5.45
C ASP A 52 -20.11 -2.69 4.66
N THR A 53 -20.93 -3.74 4.77
CA THR A 53 -22.23 -3.87 4.10
C THR A 53 -23.39 -3.53 5.01
N ALA A 54 -23.15 -3.06 6.22
CA ALA A 54 -24.22 -2.74 7.18
C ALA A 54 -25.22 -1.71 6.65
N THR A 55 -24.81 -0.91 5.67
CA THR A 55 -25.69 0.08 5.04
C THR A 55 -26.57 -0.49 3.93
N GLY A 56 -26.48 -1.78 3.64
CA GLY A 56 -27.20 -2.42 2.56
C GLY A 56 -26.69 -2.12 1.16
N ARG A 57 -25.56 -1.45 1.04
CA ARG A 57 -24.93 -1.17 -0.25
C ARG A 57 -24.09 -2.36 -0.70
N VAL A 58 -23.95 -2.51 -2.03
CA VAL A 58 -23.08 -3.53 -2.59
C VAL A 58 -21.64 -3.25 -2.15
N PRO A 59 -20.97 -4.21 -1.52
CA PRO A 59 -19.59 -4.01 -1.08
C PRO A 59 -18.67 -3.81 -2.28
N LYS A 60 -17.77 -2.83 -2.15
CA LYS A 60 -16.69 -2.63 -3.12
C LYS A 60 -15.38 -3.01 -2.45
N ASN A 61 -14.54 -3.68 -3.19
CA ASN A 61 -13.19 -3.94 -2.71
C ASN A 61 -12.43 -2.62 -2.65
N HIS A 62 -11.88 -2.31 -1.48
CA HIS A 62 -11.02 -1.17 -1.28
C HIS A 62 -9.58 -1.59 -1.57
N THR A 63 -8.93 -0.95 -2.53
CA THR A 63 -7.64 -1.38 -3.06
C THR A 63 -6.44 -0.95 -2.22
N GLY A 64 -6.67 -0.13 -1.21
CA GLY A 64 -5.64 0.37 -0.32
C GLY A 64 -6.18 0.64 1.06
N THR A 65 -5.45 1.41 1.84
CA THR A 65 -5.84 1.84 3.18
C THR A 65 -5.92 3.35 3.21
N ASP A 66 -7.01 3.90 3.74
CA ASP A 66 -7.18 5.33 3.88
C ASP A 66 -6.73 5.76 5.28
N ILE A 67 -5.88 6.78 5.33
CA ILE A 67 -5.34 7.33 6.56
C ILE A 67 -5.80 8.78 6.67
N ALA A 68 -6.69 9.06 7.61
CA ALA A 68 -7.20 10.41 7.84
C ALA A 68 -6.13 11.26 8.53
N ALA A 69 -5.92 12.46 8.00
CA ALA A 69 -4.97 13.43 8.54
C ALA A 69 -5.38 14.82 8.08
N ASN A 70 -4.85 15.85 8.73
CA ASN A 70 -5.17 17.22 8.38
C ASN A 70 -4.72 17.56 6.96
N LEU A 71 -5.49 18.40 6.28
CA LEU A 71 -5.13 18.93 4.97
C LEU A 71 -3.74 19.56 5.05
N GLY A 72 -2.87 19.23 4.11
CA GLY A 72 -1.51 19.78 4.05
C GLY A 72 -0.47 19.00 4.82
N THR A 73 -0.86 17.95 5.55
CA THR A 73 0.12 17.08 6.23
C THR A 73 1.09 16.52 5.21
N LYS A 74 2.39 16.59 5.51
CA LYS A 74 3.44 16.10 4.60
C LYS A 74 3.41 14.59 4.51
N ILE A 75 3.43 14.09 3.28
CA ILE A 75 3.49 12.66 2.99
C ILE A 75 4.93 12.30 2.66
N LYS A 76 5.46 11.30 3.36
CA LYS A 76 6.81 10.80 3.12
C LYS A 76 6.76 9.56 2.24
N SER A 77 7.76 9.40 1.40
CA SER A 77 7.87 8.15 0.64
C SER A 77 8.14 7.00 1.60
N ALA A 78 7.31 5.98 1.52
CA ALA A 78 7.42 4.80 2.38
C ALA A 78 8.64 3.95 2.03
N THR A 79 9.17 4.12 0.82
CA THR A 79 10.31 3.34 0.28
C THR A 79 11.21 4.23 -0.55
N ASP A 80 12.38 3.69 -0.92
CA ASP A 80 13.12 4.21 -2.07
C ASP A 80 12.36 3.84 -3.35
N GLY A 81 12.58 4.57 -4.42
CA GLY A 81 11.98 4.22 -5.70
C GLY A 81 12.05 5.33 -6.73
N GLU A 82 11.31 5.13 -7.81
CA GLU A 82 11.20 6.10 -8.91
C GLU A 82 9.74 6.45 -9.13
N VAL A 83 9.47 7.73 -9.35
CA VAL A 83 8.11 8.20 -9.68
C VAL A 83 7.81 7.79 -11.12
N VAL A 84 6.98 6.78 -11.28
CA VAL A 84 6.57 6.29 -12.61
C VAL A 84 5.29 6.96 -13.11
N LEU A 85 4.55 7.61 -12.22
CA LEU A 85 3.37 8.38 -12.57
C LEU A 85 3.16 9.50 -11.56
N ALA A 86 2.90 10.71 -12.06
CA ALA A 86 2.42 11.84 -11.29
C ALA A 86 1.27 12.46 -12.09
N SER A 87 0.07 12.40 -11.57
CA SER A 87 -1.14 12.78 -12.32
C SER A 87 -2.12 13.52 -11.41
N GLU A 88 -2.98 14.33 -12.03
CA GLU A 88 -4.07 15.02 -11.34
C GLU A 88 -5.44 14.52 -11.80
N GLU A 89 -5.47 13.48 -12.61
CA GLU A 89 -6.67 12.97 -13.28
C GLU A 89 -7.26 11.76 -12.58
N GLY A 90 -8.56 11.55 -12.79
CA GLY A 90 -9.28 10.38 -12.35
C GLY A 90 -9.75 10.45 -10.90
N ASP A 91 -10.25 9.31 -10.41
CA ASP A 91 -10.82 9.20 -9.06
C ASP A 91 -9.80 9.40 -7.96
N TYR A 92 -8.53 9.13 -8.24
CA TYR A 92 -7.44 9.35 -7.28
C TYR A 92 -7.11 10.84 -7.09
N GLY A 93 -7.58 11.72 -7.98
CA GLY A 93 -7.20 13.13 -7.96
C GLY A 93 -5.71 13.30 -8.17
N LYS A 94 -5.08 14.17 -7.40
CA LYS A 94 -3.62 14.31 -7.45
C LYS A 94 -2.98 13.09 -6.80
N HIS A 95 -2.20 12.35 -7.56
CA HIS A 95 -1.62 11.09 -7.05
C HIS A 95 -0.26 10.80 -7.67
N LEU A 96 0.49 9.99 -6.93
CA LEU A 96 1.81 9.49 -7.32
C LEU A 96 1.81 7.98 -7.33
N LYS A 97 2.54 7.40 -8.28
CA LYS A 97 2.88 5.97 -8.26
C LYS A 97 4.40 5.87 -8.23
N ILE A 98 4.93 5.25 -7.19
CA ILE A 98 6.37 5.08 -7.00
C ILE A 98 6.68 3.60 -7.13
N GLN A 99 7.66 3.27 -7.96
CA GLN A 99 8.05 1.90 -8.28
C GLN A 99 9.40 1.56 -7.68
N ILE A 100 9.47 0.38 -7.04
CA ILE A 100 10.72 -0.21 -6.59
C ILE A 100 10.68 -1.71 -6.96
N GLY A 101 11.48 -2.10 -7.95
CA GLY A 101 11.42 -3.46 -8.49
C GLY A 101 10.03 -3.77 -9.04
N GLU A 102 9.41 -4.84 -8.56
CA GLU A 102 8.05 -5.23 -8.96
C GLU A 102 6.98 -4.64 -8.06
N VAL A 103 7.38 -3.93 -7.01
CA VAL A 103 6.48 -3.30 -6.06
C VAL A 103 6.20 -1.87 -6.48
N SER A 104 4.95 -1.45 -6.41
CA SER A 104 4.56 -0.07 -6.62
C SER A 104 3.68 0.42 -5.48
N ILE A 105 3.79 1.70 -5.17
CA ILE A 105 3.05 2.36 -4.11
C ILE A 105 2.31 3.55 -4.69
N ILE A 106 1.01 3.65 -4.41
CA ILE A 106 0.17 4.74 -4.86
C ILE A 106 -0.20 5.61 -3.66
N TYR A 107 0.01 6.92 -3.83
CA TYR A 107 -0.33 7.96 -2.85
C TYR A 107 -1.37 8.85 -3.51
N ALA A 108 -2.61 8.77 -3.07
CA ALA A 108 -3.73 9.42 -3.76
C ALA A 108 -4.45 10.47 -2.91
N HIS A 109 -5.28 11.26 -3.58
CA HIS A 109 -6.07 12.37 -3.03
C HIS A 109 -5.22 13.48 -2.43
N CYS A 110 -4.02 13.67 -2.98
CA CYS A 110 -3.08 14.67 -2.51
C CYS A 110 -3.54 16.09 -2.83
N ASN A 111 -3.08 17.04 -2.02
CA ASN A 111 -3.31 18.46 -2.24
C ASN A 111 -2.26 19.05 -3.18
N ASN A 112 -1.00 18.70 -2.95
CA ASN A 112 0.14 19.07 -3.79
C ASN A 112 1.07 17.89 -3.98
N LEU A 113 1.71 17.82 -5.15
CA LEU A 113 2.75 16.86 -5.47
C LEU A 113 4.09 17.59 -5.51
N TYR A 114 5.07 17.12 -4.76
CA TYR A 114 6.39 17.75 -4.69
C TYR A 114 7.39 17.18 -5.71
N VAL A 115 7.03 16.06 -6.32
CA VAL A 115 7.87 15.33 -7.27
C VAL A 115 7.09 15.10 -8.55
N LYS A 116 7.80 14.75 -9.61
CA LYS A 116 7.21 14.52 -10.93
C LYS A 116 7.68 13.18 -11.48
N GLN A 117 7.02 12.73 -12.53
CA GLN A 117 7.38 11.51 -13.24
C GLN A 117 8.85 11.55 -13.67
N GLY A 118 9.56 10.49 -13.37
CA GLY A 118 10.99 10.35 -13.66
C GLY A 118 11.89 10.66 -12.47
N ASP A 119 11.38 11.33 -11.45
CA ASP A 119 12.18 11.65 -10.25
C ASP A 119 12.47 10.38 -9.45
N LYS A 120 13.67 10.31 -8.88
CA LYS A 120 14.02 9.29 -7.90
C LYS A 120 13.77 9.83 -6.52
N VAL A 121 13.23 8.99 -5.65
CA VAL A 121 12.93 9.36 -4.27
C VAL A 121 13.60 8.39 -3.31
N THR A 122 13.91 8.88 -2.11
CA THR A 122 14.46 8.06 -1.04
C THR A 122 13.42 7.89 0.06
N GLN A 123 13.53 6.79 0.80
CA GLN A 123 12.67 6.53 1.94
C GLN A 123 12.70 7.71 2.92
N GLY A 124 11.55 8.20 3.32
CA GLY A 124 11.43 9.34 4.24
C GLY A 124 11.41 10.70 3.58
N GLN A 125 11.67 10.79 2.28
CA GLN A 125 11.59 12.05 1.54
C GLN A 125 10.15 12.53 1.48
N GLU A 126 9.91 13.82 1.71
CA GLU A 126 8.60 14.44 1.55
C GLU A 126 8.25 14.53 0.07
N ILE A 127 7.16 13.90 -0.34
CA ILE A 127 6.79 13.76 -1.76
C ILE A 127 5.48 14.43 -2.13
N ALA A 128 4.62 14.71 -1.15
CA ALA A 128 3.29 15.28 -1.39
C ALA A 128 2.69 15.81 -0.08
N GLU A 129 1.45 16.29 -0.17
CA GLU A 129 0.64 16.72 0.98
C GLU A 129 -0.71 16.03 0.97
N VAL A 130 -1.24 15.74 2.15
CA VAL A 130 -2.59 15.22 2.31
C VAL A 130 -3.60 16.22 1.76
N GLY A 131 -4.53 15.75 0.99
CA GLY A 131 -5.60 16.54 0.41
C GLY A 131 -6.93 15.80 0.40
N SER A 132 -7.83 16.27 -0.44
CA SER A 132 -9.15 15.67 -0.65
C SER A 132 -9.53 15.77 -2.12
N THR A 133 -8.55 15.73 -3.01
CA THR A 133 -8.76 15.81 -4.45
C THR A 133 -9.27 14.49 -5.02
N GLY A 134 -9.93 14.57 -6.17
CA GLY A 134 -10.54 13.40 -6.79
C GLY A 134 -11.81 12.96 -6.07
N ASN A 135 -12.10 11.68 -6.10
CA ASN A 135 -13.28 11.11 -5.45
C ASN A 135 -13.03 10.87 -3.97
N SER A 136 -13.14 11.92 -3.17
CA SER A 136 -12.83 11.91 -1.75
C SER A 136 -13.87 12.71 -0.96
N THR A 137 -14.24 12.22 0.22
CA THR A 137 -15.21 12.87 1.10
C THR A 137 -14.58 13.73 2.20
N GLY A 138 -13.27 13.73 2.31
CA GLY A 138 -12.55 14.51 3.31
C GLY A 138 -11.05 14.27 3.25
N PRO A 139 -10.25 15.05 3.99
CA PRO A 139 -8.80 14.94 3.93
C PRO A 139 -8.30 13.58 4.42
N HIS A 140 -7.62 12.85 3.56
CA HIS A 140 -6.97 11.59 3.88
C HIS A 140 -5.96 11.23 2.80
N LEU A 141 -5.06 10.32 3.13
CA LEU A 141 -4.18 9.67 2.16
C LEU A 141 -4.76 8.31 1.82
N HIS A 142 -4.98 8.04 0.55
CA HIS A 142 -5.21 6.69 0.06
C HIS A 142 -3.86 6.08 -0.25
N PHE A 143 -3.47 5.08 0.52
CA PHE A 143 -2.16 4.43 0.45
C PHE A 143 -2.35 3.01 -0.07
N GLU A 144 -1.78 2.73 -1.23
CA GLU A 144 -2.00 1.47 -1.93
C GLU A 144 -0.66 0.84 -2.26
N ILE A 145 -0.54 -0.47 -2.03
CA ILE A 145 0.67 -1.24 -2.35
C ILE A 145 0.29 -2.32 -3.35
N ARG A 146 1.09 -2.47 -4.39
CA ARG A 146 0.91 -3.49 -5.42
C ARG A 146 2.21 -4.24 -5.65
N ILE A 147 2.10 -5.49 -6.03
CA ILE A 147 3.21 -6.28 -6.58
C ILE A 147 2.75 -6.85 -7.92
N SER A 148 3.52 -6.58 -8.99
CA SER A 148 3.16 -6.96 -10.35
C SER A 148 1.72 -6.54 -10.69
N GLU A 149 1.34 -5.33 -10.27
CA GLU A 149 0.02 -4.71 -10.44
C GLU A 149 -1.13 -5.38 -9.68
N ARG A 150 -0.86 -6.34 -8.80
CA ARG A 150 -1.86 -6.90 -7.89
C ARG A 150 -1.80 -6.18 -6.55
N THR A 151 -2.93 -5.75 -6.04
CA THR A 151 -3.00 -5.05 -4.75
C THR A 151 -2.78 -6.01 -3.57
N VAL A 152 -2.15 -5.49 -2.52
CA VAL A 152 -1.98 -6.20 -1.26
C VAL A 152 -2.43 -5.30 -0.11
N ASP A 153 -2.82 -5.90 1.02
CA ASP A 153 -3.23 -5.14 2.19
C ASP A 153 -2.04 -4.41 2.80
N PRO A 154 -2.01 -3.07 2.78
CA PRO A 154 -0.89 -2.33 3.34
C PRO A 154 -0.65 -2.62 4.82
N GLN A 155 -1.70 -2.87 5.60
CA GLN A 155 -1.57 -3.17 7.03
C GLN A 155 -0.97 -4.56 7.31
N SER A 156 -0.95 -5.43 6.30
CA SER A 156 -0.23 -6.70 6.36
C SER A 156 1.27 -6.53 6.08
N ILE A 157 1.67 -5.39 5.52
CA ILE A 157 3.05 -5.11 5.13
C ILE A 157 3.78 -4.28 6.20
N LEU A 158 3.12 -3.25 6.72
CA LEU A 158 3.69 -2.36 7.71
C LEU A 158 2.63 -1.88 8.69
N GLU A 159 3.08 -1.40 9.83
CA GLU A 159 2.20 -0.76 10.81
C GLU A 159 1.85 0.65 10.35
N LEU A 160 0.57 0.96 10.37
CA LEU A 160 0.06 2.28 9.94
C LEU A 160 -0.67 3.05 11.03
#